data_83b8da21fde4b86dbfb94718c9f05933
#
_entry.id   83b8da21fde4b86dbfb94718c9f05933
#
_cell.length_a   1.000
_cell.length_b   1.000
_cell.length_c   1.000
_cell.angle_alpha   90.00
_cell.angle_beta   90.00
_cell.angle_gamma   90.00
#
_symmetry.space_group_name_H-M   'P 1'
#
loop_
_entity.id
_entity.type
_entity.pdbx_description
1 polymer ?
#
loop_
_entity_poly.entity_id
_entity_poly.type
_entity_poly.pdbx_seq_one_letter_code
_entity_poly.pdbx_strand_id
1 'polypeptide(L)'
;MRADLVPGAVFPDYELSDHTGKHRKLSELQGQDPMIVVLSRGSYCPKDRRQHEGLLELHGEMEVGYCRLVTISTDNITDTYEFRTGLDAHWPFLSDPRRIIQKDLDIAEYTHPEHNPMIPHTIVLEPGLIIYKVYVGLLVLRPTVGGRSAPGFAGRD
;
A
#
# COMPACT_ATOMS: atom_id res chain seq x y z
N MET A 1 11.59 -5.58 7.36
CA MET A 1 10.80 -4.67 8.24
C MET A 1 11.55 -4.47 9.55
N ARG A 2 11.62 -3.26 10.01
CA ARG A 2 12.17 -2.91 11.31
C ARG A 2 11.53 -3.73 12.43
N ALA A 3 12.35 -4.26 13.35
CA ALA A 3 11.88 -5.23 14.35
C ALA A 3 10.89 -4.65 15.39
N ASP A 4 10.86 -3.32 15.56
CA ASP A 4 9.95 -2.63 16.48
C ASP A 4 8.54 -2.40 15.91
N LEU A 5 8.36 -2.60 14.61
CA LEU A 5 7.07 -2.43 13.93
C LEU A 5 6.28 -3.75 13.92
N VAL A 6 5.71 -4.05 15.06
CA VAL A 6 4.91 -5.23 15.33
C VAL A 6 3.48 -4.83 15.67
N PRO A 7 2.50 -5.75 15.63
CA PRO A 7 1.13 -5.43 16.05
C PRO A 7 1.08 -4.72 17.41
N GLY A 8 0.32 -3.64 17.49
CA GLY A 8 0.24 -2.76 18.65
C GLY A 8 1.20 -1.57 18.63
N ALA A 9 2.25 -1.59 17.81
CA ALA A 9 3.15 -0.45 17.63
C ALA A 9 2.51 0.62 16.77
N VAL A 10 3.00 1.87 16.88
CA VAL A 10 2.57 2.97 16.03
C VAL A 10 3.43 2.99 14.76
N PHE A 11 2.77 2.95 13.60
CA PHE A 11 3.42 3.09 12.31
C PHE A 11 3.85 4.54 12.09
N PRO A 12 5.05 4.78 11.53
CA PRO A 12 5.52 6.16 11.30
C PRO A 12 4.57 6.97 10.43
N ASP A 13 4.34 8.21 10.82
CA ASP A 13 3.46 9.14 10.09
C ASP A 13 4.22 9.81 8.95
N TYR A 14 4.42 9.09 7.86
CA TYR A 14 5.11 9.62 6.70
C TYR A 14 4.31 10.71 6.00
N GLU A 15 5.02 11.74 5.55
CA GLU A 15 4.49 12.79 4.70
C GLU A 15 5.13 12.69 3.31
N LEU A 16 4.31 12.47 2.31
CA LEU A 16 4.74 12.26 0.93
C LEU A 16 3.82 13.02 -0.03
N SER A 17 4.32 13.30 -1.23
CA SER A 17 3.49 13.84 -2.31
C SER A 17 2.54 12.77 -2.83
N ASP A 18 1.28 13.13 -3.02
CA ASP A 18 0.30 12.29 -3.68
C ASP A 18 0.41 12.35 -5.21
N HIS A 19 -0.45 11.63 -5.91
CA HIS A 19 -0.51 11.60 -7.37
C HIS A 19 -0.81 12.96 -8.02
N THR A 20 -1.25 13.94 -7.27
CA THR A 20 -1.47 15.33 -7.73
C THR A 20 -0.32 16.27 -7.39
N GLY A 21 0.68 15.79 -6.66
CA GLY A 21 1.80 16.58 -6.15
C GLY A 21 1.53 17.28 -4.81
N LYS A 22 0.37 17.07 -4.21
CA LYS A 22 0.03 17.61 -2.90
C LYS A 22 0.68 16.77 -1.79
N HIS A 23 1.29 17.43 -0.81
CA HIS A 23 1.84 16.75 0.37
C HIS A 23 0.72 16.22 1.27
N ARG A 24 0.82 14.94 1.62
CA ARG A 24 -0.16 14.26 2.46
C ARG A 24 0.52 13.48 3.57
N LYS A 25 -0.03 13.56 4.77
CA LYS A 25 0.39 12.71 5.89
C LYS A 25 -0.51 11.48 5.99
N LEU A 26 0.07 10.34 6.39
CA LEU A 26 -0.73 9.12 6.58
C LEU A 26 -1.84 9.31 7.62
N SER A 27 -1.57 10.04 8.70
CA SER A 27 -2.56 10.36 9.73
C SER A 27 -3.75 11.15 9.20
N GLU A 28 -3.50 12.10 8.28
CA GLU A 28 -4.56 12.87 7.62
C GLU A 28 -5.41 11.99 6.70
N LEU A 29 -4.74 11.10 5.94
CA LEU A 29 -5.43 10.18 5.04
C LEU A 29 -6.27 9.15 5.80
N GLN A 30 -5.83 8.74 6.97
CA GLN A 30 -6.56 7.82 7.82
C GLN A 30 -7.78 8.45 8.48
N GLY A 31 -7.64 9.65 9.00
CA GLY A 31 -8.69 10.25 9.83
C GLY A 31 -9.00 9.37 11.04
N GLN A 32 -10.28 9.05 11.24
CA GLN A 32 -10.78 8.23 12.36
C GLN A 32 -11.05 6.77 11.94
N ASP A 33 -10.72 6.40 10.72
CA ASP A 33 -11.07 5.09 10.16
C ASP A 33 -9.86 4.13 10.14
N PRO A 34 -10.08 2.82 10.10
CA PRO A 34 -9.03 1.88 9.75
C PRO A 34 -8.47 2.18 8.37
N MET A 35 -7.18 1.91 8.17
CA MET A 35 -6.52 2.15 6.89
C MET A 35 -5.62 0.98 6.50
N ILE A 36 -5.65 0.62 5.22
CA ILE A 36 -4.72 -0.33 4.63
C ILE A 36 -3.69 0.44 3.81
N VAL A 37 -2.42 0.26 4.16
CA VAL A 37 -1.28 0.83 3.44
C VAL A 37 -0.65 -0.27 2.59
N VAL A 38 -0.65 -0.07 1.27
CA VAL A 38 -0.02 -0.98 0.32
C VAL A 38 1.31 -0.39 -0.12
N LEU A 39 2.40 -1.02 0.29
CA LEU A 39 3.75 -0.68 -0.17
C LEU A 39 4.04 -1.48 -1.43
N SER A 40 4.16 -0.78 -2.55
CA SER A 40 4.22 -1.35 -3.91
C SER A 40 5.60 -1.13 -4.52
N ARG A 41 6.02 -2.06 -5.39
CA ARG A 41 7.24 -1.90 -6.20
C ARG A 41 7.12 -0.78 -7.22
N GLY A 42 5.90 -0.46 -7.66
CA GLY A 42 5.62 0.58 -8.62
C GLY A 42 5.00 0.10 -9.92
N SER A 43 4.80 1.04 -10.83
CA SER A 43 4.06 0.84 -12.09
C SER A 43 4.70 -0.17 -13.05
N TYR A 44 6.01 -0.40 -12.95
CA TYR A 44 6.74 -1.33 -13.82
C TYR A 44 6.48 -2.80 -13.50
N CYS A 45 5.97 -3.12 -12.32
CA CYS A 45 5.81 -4.50 -11.85
C CYS A 45 4.44 -5.07 -12.20
N PRO A 46 4.36 -6.11 -13.08
CA PRO A 46 3.07 -6.71 -13.46
C PRO A 46 2.33 -7.35 -12.28
N LYS A 47 3.05 -7.85 -11.29
CA LYS A 47 2.46 -8.46 -10.09
C LYS A 47 1.77 -7.42 -9.23
N ASP A 48 2.38 -6.26 -9.06
CA ASP A 48 1.77 -5.13 -8.34
C ASP A 48 0.53 -4.61 -9.06
N ARG A 49 0.57 -4.56 -10.39
CA ARG A 49 -0.59 -4.19 -11.20
C ARG A 49 -1.76 -5.16 -10.97
N ARG A 50 -1.52 -6.47 -10.97
CA ARG A 50 -2.55 -7.47 -10.68
C ARG A 50 -3.14 -7.33 -9.28
N GLN A 51 -2.29 -7.05 -8.30
CA GLN A 51 -2.75 -6.80 -6.93
C GLN A 51 -3.69 -5.61 -6.88
N HIS A 52 -3.34 -4.52 -7.55
CA HIS A 52 -4.17 -3.32 -7.61
C HIS A 52 -5.47 -3.54 -8.37
N GLU A 53 -5.47 -4.34 -9.42
CA GLU A 53 -6.70 -4.75 -10.11
C GLU A 53 -7.66 -5.47 -9.16
N GLY A 54 -7.15 -6.36 -8.32
CA GLY A 54 -7.94 -6.99 -7.26
C GLY A 54 -8.43 -6.01 -6.19
N LEU A 55 -7.61 -5.04 -5.82
CA LEU A 55 -8.00 -3.98 -4.87
C LEU A 55 -9.11 -3.09 -5.42
N LEU A 56 -9.17 -2.86 -6.73
CA LEU A 56 -10.26 -2.12 -7.36
C LEU A 56 -11.62 -2.75 -7.09
N GLU A 57 -11.71 -4.08 -7.17
CA GLU A 57 -12.94 -4.80 -6.89
C GLU A 57 -13.36 -4.70 -5.43
N LEU A 58 -12.37 -4.66 -4.52
CA LEU A 58 -12.60 -4.62 -3.08
C LEU A 58 -12.88 -3.20 -2.57
N HIS A 59 -12.39 -2.17 -3.26
CA HIS A 59 -12.40 -0.79 -2.77
C HIS A 59 -13.80 -0.27 -2.48
N GLY A 60 -14.79 -0.60 -3.30
CA GLY A 60 -16.18 -0.21 -3.06
C GLY A 60 -16.74 -0.75 -1.74
N GLU A 61 -16.43 -1.99 -1.41
CA GLU A 61 -16.80 -2.61 -0.13
C GLU A 61 -16.05 -1.96 1.05
N MET A 62 -14.79 -1.61 0.85
CA MET A 62 -13.99 -0.91 1.86
C MET A 62 -14.55 0.47 2.19
N GLU A 63 -14.99 1.23 1.19
CA GLU A 63 -15.62 2.53 1.40
C GLU A 63 -16.90 2.41 2.23
N VAL A 64 -17.74 1.45 1.93
CA VAL A 64 -18.96 1.17 2.71
C VAL A 64 -18.63 0.78 4.15
N GLY A 65 -17.54 0.05 4.36
CA GLY A 65 -17.04 -0.33 5.69
C GLY A 65 -16.22 0.73 6.41
N TYR A 66 -16.13 1.96 5.86
CA TYR A 66 -15.29 3.05 6.40
C TYR A 66 -13.82 2.64 6.56
N CYS A 67 -13.29 1.85 5.64
CA CYS A 67 -11.88 1.49 5.60
C CYS A 67 -11.16 2.28 4.50
N ARG A 68 -10.09 2.98 4.87
CA ARG A 68 -9.26 3.75 3.95
C ARG A 68 -8.22 2.87 3.27
N LEU A 69 -7.84 3.25 2.06
CA LEU A 69 -6.80 2.57 1.29
C LEU A 69 -5.81 3.62 0.77
N VAL A 70 -4.52 3.33 0.86
CA VAL A 70 -3.46 4.14 0.28
C VAL A 70 -2.39 3.24 -0.33
N THR A 71 -1.90 3.62 -1.50
CA THR A 71 -0.77 2.95 -2.17
C THR A 71 0.45 3.86 -2.11
N ILE A 72 1.61 3.30 -1.77
CA ILE A 72 2.89 4.01 -1.76
C ILE A 72 3.88 3.24 -2.62
N SER A 73 4.55 3.93 -3.54
CA SER A 73 5.61 3.35 -4.36
C SER A 73 6.79 4.30 -4.48
N THR A 74 7.90 3.81 -5.05
CA THR A 74 9.08 4.62 -5.34
C THR A 74 9.00 5.34 -6.69
N ASP A 75 7.88 5.25 -7.39
CA ASP A 75 7.63 5.99 -8.62
C ASP A 75 7.65 7.50 -8.38
N ASN A 76 8.03 8.27 -9.39
CA ASN A 76 7.88 9.73 -9.36
C ASN A 76 6.39 10.10 -9.46
N ILE A 77 6.07 11.39 -9.29
CA ILE A 77 4.69 11.87 -9.31
C ILE A 77 3.99 11.56 -10.62
N THR A 78 4.68 11.75 -11.76
CA THR A 78 4.13 11.49 -13.09
C THR A 78 3.75 10.02 -13.27
N ASP A 79 4.65 9.11 -12.96
CA ASP A 79 4.42 7.67 -13.07
C ASP A 79 3.34 7.20 -12.07
N THR A 80 3.34 7.78 -10.89
CA THR A 80 2.30 7.53 -9.86
C THR A 80 0.91 7.93 -10.36
N TYR A 81 0.80 9.11 -10.96
CA TYR A 81 -0.44 9.60 -11.55
C TYR A 81 -0.92 8.71 -12.70
N GLU A 82 -0.03 8.36 -13.61
CA GLU A 82 -0.34 7.51 -14.77
C GLU A 82 -0.76 6.10 -14.35
N PHE A 83 -0.09 5.53 -13.37
CA PHE A 83 -0.44 4.20 -12.84
C PHE A 83 -1.83 4.20 -12.21
N ARG A 84 -2.12 5.17 -11.36
CA ARG A 84 -3.44 5.33 -10.74
C ARG A 84 -4.54 5.54 -11.77
N THR A 85 -4.31 6.42 -12.73
CA THR A 85 -5.27 6.73 -13.80
C THR A 85 -5.49 5.53 -14.71
N GLY A 86 -4.44 4.82 -15.10
CA GLY A 86 -4.52 3.62 -15.92
C GLY A 86 -5.27 2.47 -15.27
N LEU A 87 -5.27 2.41 -13.94
CA LEU A 87 -6.06 1.45 -13.16
C LEU A 87 -7.50 1.90 -12.92
N ASP A 88 -7.82 3.17 -13.16
CA ASP A 88 -9.09 3.80 -12.73
C ASP A 88 -9.28 3.70 -11.20
N ALA A 89 -8.20 3.82 -10.45
CA ALA A 89 -8.23 3.78 -9.01
C ALA A 89 -8.69 5.11 -8.41
N HIS A 90 -9.43 5.07 -7.30
CA HIS A 90 -10.02 6.25 -6.67
C HIS A 90 -9.52 6.51 -5.24
N TRP A 91 -8.46 5.85 -4.81
CA TRP A 91 -7.80 6.12 -3.54
C TRP A 91 -6.46 6.83 -3.76
N PRO A 92 -5.87 7.48 -2.73
CA PRO A 92 -4.61 8.18 -2.87
C PRO A 92 -3.45 7.24 -3.20
N PHE A 93 -2.60 7.66 -4.13
CA PHE A 93 -1.32 7.05 -4.43
C PHE A 93 -0.23 8.04 -4.04
N LEU A 94 0.71 7.62 -3.19
CA LEU A 94 1.81 8.43 -2.73
C LEU A 94 3.11 8.05 -3.43
N SER A 95 3.92 9.07 -3.72
CA SER A 95 5.19 8.97 -4.43
C SER A 95 6.35 9.13 -3.44
N ASP A 96 7.24 8.14 -3.40
CA ASP A 96 8.45 8.16 -2.57
C ASP A 96 9.72 7.90 -3.40
N PRO A 97 10.06 8.79 -4.37
CA PRO A 97 11.22 8.59 -5.23
C PRO A 97 12.55 8.69 -4.48
N ARG A 98 12.57 9.32 -3.31
CA ARG A 98 13.75 9.37 -2.41
C ARG A 98 13.94 8.10 -1.61
N ARG A 99 12.99 7.17 -1.66
CA ARG A 99 13.03 5.89 -0.95
C ARG A 99 13.16 6.03 0.56
N ILE A 100 12.51 7.05 1.11
CA ILE A 100 12.51 7.33 2.56
C ILE A 100 11.96 6.13 3.32
N ILE A 101 10.83 5.58 2.89
CA ILE A 101 10.17 4.47 3.56
C ILE A 101 11.01 3.20 3.52
N GLN A 102 11.54 2.81 2.35
CA GLN A 102 12.29 1.56 2.27
C GLN A 102 13.59 1.58 3.07
N LYS A 103 14.21 2.75 3.20
CA LYS A 103 15.40 2.94 4.02
C LYS A 103 15.05 2.93 5.50
N ASP A 104 14.02 3.66 5.89
CA ASP A 104 13.58 3.76 7.29
C ASP A 104 13.05 2.43 7.83
N LEU A 105 12.30 1.70 7.02
CA LEU A 105 11.74 0.40 7.41
C LEU A 105 12.67 -0.79 7.17
N ASP A 106 13.82 -0.58 6.52
CA ASP A 106 14.76 -1.63 6.13
C ASP A 106 14.09 -2.75 5.30
N ILE A 107 13.44 -2.36 4.21
CA ILE A 107 12.70 -3.25 3.31
C ILE A 107 13.14 -3.13 1.86
N ALA A 108 14.37 -2.69 1.59
CA ALA A 108 14.90 -2.64 0.25
C ALA A 108 15.05 -4.04 -0.35
N GLU A 109 14.66 -4.20 -1.61
CA GLU A 109 14.84 -5.45 -2.34
C GLU A 109 16.14 -5.40 -3.15
N TYR A 110 17.07 -6.27 -2.82
CA TYR A 110 18.42 -6.26 -3.42
C TYR A 110 18.53 -7.01 -4.75
N THR A 111 17.46 -7.69 -5.19
CA THR A 111 17.46 -8.48 -6.42
C THR A 111 17.20 -7.70 -7.70
N HIS A 112 16.78 -6.44 -7.58
CA HIS A 112 16.50 -5.55 -8.72
C HIS A 112 17.21 -4.20 -8.58
N PRO A 113 18.55 -4.16 -8.72
CA PRO A 113 19.31 -2.93 -8.49
C PRO A 113 18.95 -1.79 -9.46
N GLU A 114 18.45 -2.10 -10.64
CA GLU A 114 18.04 -1.09 -11.63
C GLU A 114 16.86 -0.25 -11.17
N HIS A 115 15.88 -0.88 -10.54
CA HIS A 115 14.68 -0.20 -10.03
C HIS A 115 14.79 0.18 -8.57
N ASN A 116 15.70 -0.44 -7.82
CA ASN A 116 15.87 -0.27 -6.38
C ASN A 116 14.53 -0.23 -5.62
N PRO A 117 13.68 -1.26 -5.77
CA PRO A 117 12.35 -1.27 -5.20
C PRO A 117 12.37 -1.65 -3.73
N MET A 118 11.26 -1.41 -3.04
CA MET A 118 11.01 -2.00 -1.74
C MET A 118 10.37 -3.40 -1.88
N ILE A 119 10.57 -4.23 -0.87
CA ILE A 119 9.82 -5.49 -0.74
C ILE A 119 8.35 -5.12 -0.52
N PRO A 120 7.41 -5.67 -1.30
CA PRO A 120 5.99 -5.36 -1.11
C PRO A 120 5.50 -5.74 0.28
N HIS A 121 4.74 -4.86 0.89
CA HIS A 121 4.08 -5.08 2.17
C HIS A 121 2.66 -4.55 2.13
N THR A 122 1.77 -5.18 2.88
CA THR A 122 0.46 -4.63 3.18
C THR A 122 0.32 -4.50 4.68
N ILE A 123 0.02 -3.31 5.13
CA ILE A 123 -0.04 -2.98 6.55
C ILE A 123 -1.46 -2.54 6.87
N VAL A 124 -2.10 -3.23 7.80
CA VAL A 124 -3.42 -2.88 8.29
C VAL A 124 -3.26 -2.05 9.56
N LEU A 125 -3.79 -0.84 9.53
CA LEU A 125 -3.70 0.13 10.63
C LEU A 125 -5.07 0.38 11.25
N GLU A 126 -5.13 0.26 12.56
CA GLU A 126 -6.24 0.81 13.35
C GLU A 126 -6.08 2.33 13.50
N PRO A 127 -7.17 3.07 13.85
CA PRO A 127 -7.08 4.51 14.09
C PRO A 127 -5.91 4.88 15.00
N GLY A 128 -5.22 5.98 14.67
CA GLY A 128 -4.00 6.41 15.36
C GLY A 128 -2.74 5.74 14.80
N LEU A 129 -2.77 5.21 13.58
CA LEU A 129 -1.67 4.51 12.90
C LEU A 129 -1.17 3.28 13.69
N ILE A 130 -2.03 2.65 14.47
CA ILE A 130 -1.67 1.47 15.26
C ILE A 130 -1.66 0.25 14.37
N ILE A 131 -0.54 -0.46 14.33
CA ILE A 131 -0.40 -1.66 13.50
C ILE A 131 -1.30 -2.76 14.06
N TYR A 132 -2.25 -3.21 13.25
CA TYR A 132 -3.05 -4.40 13.51
C TYR A 132 -2.38 -5.65 12.95
N LYS A 133 -1.93 -5.59 11.69
CA LYS A 133 -1.28 -6.71 11.01
C LYS A 133 -0.35 -6.23 9.91
N VAL A 134 0.73 -6.98 9.68
CA VAL A 134 1.68 -6.76 8.58
C VAL A 134 1.73 -8.02 7.74
N TYR A 135 1.52 -7.87 6.44
CA TYR A 135 1.68 -8.93 5.44
C TYR A 135 2.89 -8.60 4.59
N VAL A 136 3.82 -9.54 4.47
CA VAL A 136 4.99 -9.43 3.60
C VAL A 136 4.67 -10.07 2.25
N GLY A 137 4.96 -9.36 1.18
CA GLY A 137 4.68 -9.81 -0.18
C GLY A 137 3.39 -9.24 -0.76
N LEU A 138 2.99 -9.79 -1.91
CA LEU A 138 1.79 -9.35 -2.62
C LEU A 138 0.54 -10.05 -2.08
N LEU A 139 -0.55 -9.29 -1.99
CA LEU A 139 -1.86 -9.85 -1.70
C LEU A 139 -2.38 -10.61 -2.91
N VAL A 140 -2.82 -11.84 -2.70
CA VAL A 140 -3.58 -12.59 -3.70
C VAL A 140 -5.05 -12.52 -3.30
N LEU A 141 -5.80 -11.70 -4.05
CA LEU A 141 -7.25 -11.63 -3.91
C LEU A 141 -7.85 -12.75 -4.75
N ARG A 142 -8.46 -13.73 -4.11
CA ARG A 142 -9.11 -14.84 -4.80
C ARG A 142 -10.55 -14.48 -5.13
N PRO A 143 -11.02 -14.70 -6.37
CA PRO A 143 -12.42 -14.61 -6.68
C PRO A 143 -13.18 -15.65 -5.86
N THR A 144 -14.29 -15.26 -5.26
CA THR A 144 -15.16 -16.18 -4.53
C THR A 144 -16.01 -17.01 -5.46
N VAL A 145 -16.02 -18.30 -5.16
CA VAL A 145 -17.08 -19.19 -5.64
C VAL A 145 -18.20 -19.11 -4.57
N GLY A 146 -19.31 -18.43 -4.89
CA GLY A 146 -20.48 -18.40 -4.04
C GLY A 146 -20.78 -17.13 -3.24
N GLY A 147 -20.37 -15.96 -3.72
CA GLY A 147 -20.99 -14.69 -3.32
C GLY A 147 -20.50 -14.02 -2.04
N ARG A 148 -19.38 -14.44 -1.43
CA ARG A 148 -18.71 -13.68 -0.37
C ARG A 148 -17.20 -13.82 -0.48
N SER A 149 -16.54 -12.71 -0.81
CA SER A 149 -15.08 -12.65 -0.88
C SER A 149 -14.48 -12.40 0.51
N ALA A 150 -13.80 -13.39 1.02
CA ALA A 150 -12.79 -13.13 2.02
C ALA A 150 -11.46 -12.89 1.27
N PRO A 151 -10.71 -11.81 1.58
CA PRO A 151 -9.37 -11.65 1.05
C PRO A 151 -8.50 -12.80 1.54
N GLY A 152 -8.04 -13.63 0.60
CA GLY A 152 -7.05 -14.64 0.89
C GLY A 152 -5.67 -14.01 0.81
N PHE A 153 -5.00 -13.90 1.93
CA PHE A 153 -3.61 -13.46 1.97
C PHE A 153 -2.71 -14.67 1.75
N ALA A 154 -2.05 -14.74 0.60
CA ALA A 154 -0.95 -15.67 0.39
C ALA A 154 0.36 -14.93 0.65
N GLY A 155 0.68 -14.77 1.93
CA GLY A 155 2.03 -14.44 2.35
C GLY A 155 2.86 -15.73 2.34
N ARG A 156 4.02 -15.71 1.70
CA ARG A 156 5.04 -16.68 2.04
C ARG A 156 5.70 -16.19 3.31
N ASP A 157 5.73 -17.08 4.26
CA ASP A 157 6.57 -16.92 5.45
C ASP A 157 8.05 -16.74 5.05
#